data_3afedc518106baed0de48715582a3cc3
#
_entry.id   3afedc518106baed0de48715582a3cc3
#
_cell.length_a   1.000
_cell.length_b   1.000
_cell.length_c   1.000
_cell.angle_alpha   90.00
_cell.angle_beta   90.00
_cell.angle_gamma   90.00
#
_symmetry.space_group_name_H-M   'P 1'
#
loop_
_entity.id
_entity.type
_entity.pdbx_description
1 polymer ?
#
loop_
_entity_poly.entity_id
_entity_poly.type
_entity_poly.pdbx_seq_one_letter_code
_entity_poly.pdbx_strand_id
1 'polypeptide(L)'
;MNANDFTVGIIGGSGLYQMDGLTDVREIDVVTPFGAPSDRIVTGWLDSTRVAFVARHGRHHTLLPSEVPYRANIYALKQLGVRYLLSVSAVGSLQEVLRPRDIVLPDQFIDRTYQRDATFFGGGVIAHVPFATPVCPALSGVLADAARHAAPDVTAHVGGAYVCIEGPAFSTLAESTLYRQWNASVVGMTNLPEAKLAREAEIAYATLALVTDYDCWHPSHESVTVEMAIANLQHNAANAKRILARAIALIADVPPLSAAHDALRTALVTPASAIGPAARERLSAIIGKYVAD
;
A
#
# COMPACT_ATOMS: atom_id res chain seq x y z
N MET A 1 -25.63 -3.80 6.13
CA MET A 1 -24.38 -3.34 6.78
C MET A 1 -24.53 -1.85 7.00
N ASN A 2 -24.33 -1.36 8.22
CA ASN A 2 -24.24 0.07 8.45
C ASN A 2 -23.10 0.65 7.60
N ALA A 3 -23.28 1.86 7.07
CA ALA A 3 -22.32 2.50 6.17
C ALA A 3 -20.89 2.62 6.73
N ASN A 4 -20.72 2.43 8.04
CA ASN A 4 -19.48 2.57 8.80
C ASN A 4 -18.92 1.25 9.36
N ASP A 5 -19.40 0.07 8.89
CA ASP A 5 -18.88 -1.22 9.36
C ASP A 5 -17.70 -1.69 8.48
N PHE A 6 -16.61 -0.91 8.49
CA PHE A 6 -15.38 -1.24 7.80
C PHE A 6 -14.15 -0.90 8.65
N THR A 7 -13.01 -1.51 8.32
CA THR A 7 -11.71 -1.20 8.89
C THR A 7 -10.86 -0.44 7.85
N VAL A 8 -10.12 0.58 8.29
CA VAL A 8 -9.07 1.21 7.47
C VAL A 8 -7.75 0.53 7.77
N GLY A 9 -7.12 -0.03 6.72
CA GLY A 9 -5.81 -0.62 6.80
C GLY A 9 -4.71 0.41 6.57
N ILE A 10 -3.62 0.28 7.30
CA ILE A 10 -2.39 1.05 7.09
C ILE A 10 -1.23 0.06 6.97
N ILE A 11 -0.42 0.20 5.94
CA ILE A 11 0.78 -0.60 5.75
C ILE A 11 1.99 0.28 5.51
N GLY A 12 3.07 0.06 6.28
CA GLY A 12 4.28 0.88 6.17
C GLY A 12 5.31 0.53 7.22
N GLY A 13 6.11 1.50 7.63
CA GLY A 13 7.10 1.32 8.69
C GLY A 13 6.47 1.10 10.06
N SER A 14 7.18 0.40 10.94
CA SER A 14 6.70 0.00 12.28
C SER A 14 6.35 1.16 13.23
N GLY A 15 6.78 2.38 12.94
CA GLY A 15 6.45 3.55 13.76
C GLY A 15 5.05 4.14 13.52
N LEU A 16 4.31 3.70 12.49
CA LEU A 16 3.03 4.30 12.11
C LEU A 16 1.89 3.99 13.08
N TYR A 17 1.92 2.84 13.79
CA TYR A 17 0.88 2.50 14.76
C TYR A 17 0.98 3.27 16.09
N GLN A 18 2.05 4.02 16.29
CA GLN A 18 2.18 4.97 17.42
C GLN A 18 1.53 6.30 17.04
N MET A 19 0.22 6.29 16.82
CA MET A 19 -0.57 7.48 16.48
C MET A 19 -1.28 8.01 17.73
N ASP A 20 -1.30 9.33 17.88
CA ASP A 20 -2.06 9.99 18.93
C ASP A 20 -3.56 9.70 18.78
N GLY A 21 -4.25 9.48 19.88
CA GLY A 21 -5.70 9.20 19.88
C GLY A 21 -6.08 7.75 19.57
N LEU A 22 -5.10 6.85 19.33
CA LEU A 22 -5.40 5.44 19.12
C LEU A 22 -5.79 4.77 20.45
N THR A 23 -6.95 4.14 20.50
CA THR A 23 -7.52 3.48 21.69
C THR A 23 -7.76 1.99 21.45
N ASP A 24 -7.94 1.20 22.52
CA ASP A 24 -8.15 -0.27 22.50
C ASP A 24 -7.15 -1.00 21.61
N VAL A 25 -5.88 -0.62 21.74
CA VAL A 25 -4.77 -1.16 20.92
C VAL A 25 -4.52 -2.60 21.29
N ARG A 26 -4.54 -3.47 20.28
CA ARG A 26 -4.29 -4.91 20.41
C ARG A 26 -3.33 -5.37 19.33
N GLU A 27 -2.43 -6.26 19.68
CA GLU A 27 -1.62 -7.02 18.74
C GLU A 27 -2.26 -8.39 18.53
N ILE A 28 -2.56 -8.74 17.30
CA ILE A 28 -3.21 -10.00 16.96
C ILE A 28 -2.38 -10.81 15.98
N ASP A 29 -2.34 -12.11 16.21
CA ASP A 29 -1.82 -13.08 15.26
C ASP A 29 -2.93 -13.46 14.29
N VAL A 30 -2.69 -13.32 13.00
CA VAL A 30 -3.65 -13.69 11.96
C VAL A 30 -3.08 -14.83 11.14
N VAL A 31 -3.82 -15.94 11.09
CA VAL A 31 -3.45 -17.10 10.26
C VAL A 31 -4.05 -16.93 8.89
N THR A 32 -3.22 -17.11 7.85
CA THR A 32 -3.67 -17.03 6.46
C THR A 32 -3.25 -18.28 5.68
N PRO A 33 -3.96 -18.64 4.61
CA PRO A 33 -3.56 -19.73 3.70
C PRO A 33 -2.25 -19.45 2.95
N PHE A 34 -1.71 -18.23 3.06
CA PHE A 34 -0.50 -17.78 2.40
C PHE A 34 0.68 -17.60 3.37
N GLY A 35 0.58 -18.16 4.57
CA GLY A 35 1.55 -18.03 5.64
C GLY A 35 1.22 -16.92 6.63
N ALA A 36 2.19 -16.60 7.49
CA ALA A 36 2.06 -15.53 8.47
C ALA A 36 2.31 -14.16 7.80
N PRO A 37 1.61 -13.09 8.23
CA PRO A 37 1.98 -11.72 7.90
C PRO A 37 3.41 -11.36 8.38
N SER A 38 3.93 -10.23 7.89
CA SER A 38 5.28 -9.76 8.23
C SER A 38 5.48 -9.50 9.71
N ASP A 39 4.42 -9.21 10.45
CA ASP A 39 4.39 -9.05 11.91
C ASP A 39 2.96 -9.27 12.41
N ARG A 40 2.78 -9.30 13.74
CA ARG A 40 1.46 -9.17 14.36
C ARG A 40 0.75 -7.93 13.84
N ILE A 41 -0.51 -8.05 13.56
CA ILE A 41 -1.30 -6.91 13.13
C ILE A 41 -1.71 -6.10 14.36
N VAL A 42 -1.37 -4.82 14.37
CA VAL A 42 -1.80 -3.90 15.41
C VAL A 42 -3.18 -3.36 15.03
N THR A 43 -4.18 -3.62 15.85
CA THR A 43 -5.55 -3.09 15.67
C THR A 43 -5.88 -2.10 16.76
N GLY A 44 -6.83 -1.22 16.49
CA GLY A 44 -7.34 -0.25 17.47
C GLY A 44 -8.49 0.56 16.92
N TRP A 45 -8.84 1.60 17.65
CA TRP A 45 -9.83 2.57 17.23
C TRP A 45 -9.20 3.96 17.20
N LEU A 46 -9.39 4.66 16.10
CA LEU A 46 -9.13 6.09 16.00
C LEU A 46 -10.49 6.78 15.91
N ASP A 47 -10.86 7.50 16.95
CA ASP A 47 -12.24 7.96 17.17
C ASP A 47 -13.25 6.79 17.04
N SER A 48 -14.16 6.84 16.09
CA SER A 48 -15.16 5.79 15.83
C SER A 48 -14.74 4.78 14.74
N THR A 49 -13.52 4.88 14.21
CA THR A 49 -13.07 4.06 13.08
C THR A 49 -12.11 2.96 13.52
N ARG A 50 -12.41 1.72 13.16
CA ARG A 50 -11.48 0.61 13.34
C ARG A 50 -10.30 0.75 12.39
N VAL A 51 -9.11 0.54 12.90
CA VAL A 51 -7.87 0.58 12.13
C VAL A 51 -7.06 -0.70 12.32
N ALA A 52 -6.32 -1.07 11.27
CA ALA A 52 -5.40 -2.21 11.30
C ALA A 52 -4.07 -1.81 10.64
N PHE A 53 -2.97 -1.99 11.36
CA PHE A 53 -1.62 -1.63 10.92
C PHE A 53 -0.78 -2.88 10.66
N VAL A 54 -0.06 -2.88 9.55
CA VAL A 54 0.94 -3.90 9.22
C VAL A 54 2.31 -3.25 9.08
N ALA A 55 3.29 -3.71 9.88
CA ALA A 55 4.68 -3.36 9.70
C ALA A 55 5.23 -4.16 8.50
N ARG A 56 5.31 -3.53 7.30
CA ARG A 56 5.62 -4.21 6.04
C ARG A 56 6.89 -5.05 6.10
N HIS A 57 7.95 -4.54 6.68
CA HIS A 57 9.24 -5.21 6.79
C HIS A 57 9.47 -5.91 8.16
N GLY A 58 8.38 -6.12 8.91
CA GLY A 58 8.46 -6.55 10.31
C GLY A 58 8.83 -5.39 11.24
N ARG A 59 8.66 -5.61 12.56
CA ARG A 59 8.85 -4.60 13.61
C ARG A 59 10.25 -4.01 13.65
N HIS A 60 11.24 -4.81 13.34
CA HIS A 60 12.66 -4.45 13.39
C HIS A 60 13.28 -4.29 12.00
N HIS A 61 12.46 -4.18 10.96
CA HIS A 61 12.89 -4.04 9.56
C HIS A 61 13.84 -5.17 9.14
N THR A 62 13.40 -6.42 9.37
CA THR A 62 14.22 -7.63 9.16
C THR A 62 13.95 -8.32 7.83
N LEU A 63 12.90 -7.92 7.11
CA LEU A 63 12.52 -8.51 5.82
C LEU A 63 12.98 -7.64 4.66
N LEU A 64 13.67 -8.22 3.71
CA LEU A 64 13.94 -7.57 2.42
C LEU A 64 12.63 -7.29 1.65
N PRO A 65 12.61 -6.34 0.71
CA PRO A 65 11.42 -6.10 -0.12
C PRO A 65 10.89 -7.36 -0.82
N SER A 66 11.77 -8.27 -1.26
CA SER A 66 11.39 -9.55 -1.88
C SER A 66 10.93 -10.63 -0.87
N GLU A 67 11.27 -10.49 0.42
CA GLU A 67 10.89 -11.43 1.48
C GLU A 67 9.56 -11.06 2.15
N VAL A 68 9.05 -9.85 1.90
CA VAL A 68 7.77 -9.40 2.45
C VAL A 68 6.65 -10.36 2.01
N PRO A 69 5.90 -10.96 2.95
CA PRO A 69 4.82 -11.89 2.64
C PRO A 69 3.56 -11.13 2.18
N TYR A 70 3.63 -10.48 1.02
CA TYR A 70 2.59 -9.59 0.50
C TYR A 70 1.20 -10.23 0.48
N ARG A 71 1.12 -11.51 0.04
CA ARG A 71 -0.17 -12.24 0.03
C ARG A 71 -0.74 -12.38 1.44
N ALA A 72 0.09 -12.81 2.40
CA ALA A 72 -0.36 -12.96 3.78
C ALA A 72 -0.79 -11.63 4.38
N ASN A 73 -0.03 -10.55 4.16
CA ASN A 73 -0.36 -9.21 4.65
C ASN A 73 -1.72 -8.73 4.14
N ILE A 74 -1.94 -8.77 2.83
CA ILE A 74 -3.20 -8.28 2.24
C ILE A 74 -4.37 -9.20 2.58
N TYR A 75 -4.16 -10.53 2.61
CA TYR A 75 -5.21 -11.48 2.99
C TYR A 75 -5.66 -11.28 4.44
N ALA A 76 -4.71 -11.10 5.36
CA ALA A 76 -5.00 -10.83 6.77
C ALA A 76 -5.78 -9.53 6.95
N LEU A 77 -5.40 -8.45 6.25
CA LEU A 77 -6.16 -7.20 6.26
C LEU A 77 -7.59 -7.41 5.72
N LYS A 78 -7.75 -8.22 4.68
CA LYS A 78 -9.07 -8.57 4.14
C LYS A 78 -9.92 -9.32 5.17
N GLN A 79 -9.36 -10.30 5.89
CA GLN A 79 -10.04 -11.03 6.96
C GLN A 79 -10.51 -10.10 8.10
N LEU A 80 -9.77 -9.01 8.36
CA LEU A 80 -10.09 -8.00 9.37
C LEU A 80 -11.10 -6.96 8.89
N GLY A 81 -11.68 -7.12 7.69
CA GLY A 81 -12.70 -6.22 7.15
C GLY A 81 -12.14 -4.93 6.57
N VAL A 82 -10.85 -4.88 6.23
CA VAL A 82 -10.27 -3.71 5.57
C VAL A 82 -10.90 -3.50 4.20
N ARG A 83 -11.40 -2.29 3.97
CA ARG A 83 -11.94 -1.84 2.68
C ARG A 83 -11.08 -0.77 2.02
N TYR A 84 -10.37 0.01 2.82
CA TYR A 84 -9.47 1.10 2.38
C TYR A 84 -8.09 0.82 2.93
N LEU A 85 -7.07 0.79 2.07
CA LEU A 85 -5.69 0.55 2.45
C LEU A 85 -4.83 1.76 2.09
N LEU A 86 -4.26 2.38 3.12
CA LEU A 86 -3.34 3.49 3.03
C LEU A 86 -1.91 2.95 3.16
N SER A 87 -1.18 2.97 2.06
CA SER A 87 0.22 2.54 2.03
C SER A 87 1.14 3.72 2.27
N VAL A 88 2.16 3.55 3.10
CA VAL A 88 3.22 4.54 3.32
C VAL A 88 4.55 3.93 2.90
N SER A 89 5.29 4.64 2.06
CA SER A 89 6.52 4.14 1.46
C SER A 89 7.53 5.27 1.30
N ALA A 90 8.80 5.02 1.64
CA ALA A 90 9.91 5.89 1.29
C ALA A 90 10.25 5.70 -0.18
N VAL A 91 10.57 6.79 -0.89
CA VAL A 91 10.85 6.79 -2.33
C VAL A 91 11.97 7.77 -2.67
N GLY A 92 12.74 7.42 -3.71
CA GLY A 92 13.62 8.35 -4.40
C GLY A 92 12.84 9.14 -5.45
N SER A 93 13.15 10.43 -5.60
CA SER A 93 12.59 11.29 -6.65
C SER A 93 13.33 11.10 -7.96
N LEU A 94 12.57 11.06 -9.05
CA LEU A 94 13.07 11.03 -10.43
C LEU A 94 12.89 12.38 -11.16
N GLN A 95 12.37 13.40 -10.45
CA GLN A 95 12.07 14.71 -11.01
C GLN A 95 12.57 15.83 -10.09
N GLU A 96 13.12 16.90 -10.66
CA GLU A 96 13.67 18.06 -9.94
C GLU A 96 12.66 18.73 -9.01
N VAL A 97 11.40 18.79 -9.43
CA VAL A 97 10.30 19.47 -8.69
C VAL A 97 9.84 18.68 -7.46
N LEU A 98 10.11 17.38 -7.39
CA LEU A 98 9.73 16.51 -6.28
C LEU A 98 10.91 16.43 -5.29
N ARG A 99 10.94 17.31 -4.32
CA ARG A 99 12.09 17.49 -3.44
C ARG A 99 12.10 16.48 -2.27
N PRO A 100 13.26 16.13 -1.73
CA PRO A 100 13.33 15.45 -0.44
C PRO A 100 12.46 16.15 0.60
N ARG A 101 11.67 15.37 1.35
CA ARG A 101 10.62 15.76 2.30
C ARG A 101 9.27 16.16 1.69
N ASP A 102 9.16 16.26 0.37
CA ASP A 102 7.85 16.33 -0.27
C ASP A 102 7.12 14.98 -0.19
N ILE A 103 5.83 15.01 -0.47
CA ILE A 103 4.98 13.84 -0.55
C ILE A 103 4.46 13.70 -1.98
N VAL A 104 4.46 12.48 -2.51
CA VAL A 104 3.83 12.16 -3.78
C VAL A 104 2.68 11.18 -3.56
N LEU A 105 1.56 11.44 -4.20
CA LEU A 105 0.39 10.56 -4.24
C LEU A 105 0.32 9.97 -5.66
N PRO A 106 1.10 8.91 -5.96
CA PRO A 106 1.17 8.35 -7.31
C PRO A 106 -0.17 7.75 -7.71
N ASP A 107 -0.49 7.81 -8.99
CA ASP A 107 -1.70 7.24 -9.57
C ASP A 107 -1.41 6.07 -10.52
N GLN A 108 -0.14 5.85 -10.90
CA GLN A 108 0.32 4.80 -11.78
C GLN A 108 1.53 4.05 -11.23
N PHE A 109 1.70 2.80 -11.68
CA PHE A 109 2.85 1.97 -11.36
C PHE A 109 3.52 1.40 -12.61
N ILE A 110 4.86 1.33 -12.57
CA ILE A 110 5.67 0.56 -13.50
C ILE A 110 6.33 -0.56 -12.71
N ASP A 111 6.03 -1.80 -13.04
CA ASP A 111 6.51 -2.97 -12.31
C ASP A 111 7.85 -3.46 -12.85
N ARG A 112 8.88 -3.40 -11.99
CA ARG A 112 10.21 -3.94 -12.23
C ARG A 112 10.57 -5.02 -11.21
N THR A 113 9.55 -5.59 -10.52
CA THR A 113 9.72 -6.71 -9.59
C THR A 113 9.63 -8.05 -10.35
N TYR A 114 10.32 -9.10 -9.89
CA TYR A 114 10.38 -10.38 -10.62
C TYR A 114 10.47 -11.63 -9.72
N GLN A 115 10.65 -11.48 -8.40
CA GLN A 115 10.76 -12.62 -7.47
C GLN A 115 9.61 -12.68 -6.46
N ARG A 116 8.48 -12.01 -6.73
CA ARG A 116 7.38 -11.85 -5.78
C ARG A 116 6.12 -12.53 -6.27
N ASP A 117 5.43 -13.20 -5.36
CA ASP A 117 4.08 -13.70 -5.63
C ASP A 117 3.09 -12.54 -5.80
N ALA A 118 2.64 -12.31 -7.03
CA ALA A 118 1.86 -11.13 -7.42
C ALA A 118 0.35 -11.37 -7.57
N THR A 119 -0.14 -12.56 -7.17
CA THR A 119 -1.57 -12.93 -7.27
C THR A 119 -1.96 -13.93 -6.20
N PHE A 120 -3.22 -13.87 -5.75
CA PHE A 120 -3.86 -14.90 -4.93
C PHE A 120 -4.32 -16.10 -5.77
N PHE A 121 -4.55 -15.89 -7.05
CA PHE A 121 -5.11 -16.88 -7.97
C PHE A 121 -4.05 -17.90 -8.41
N GLY A 122 -4.48 -18.87 -9.18
CA GLY A 122 -3.72 -20.08 -9.49
C GLY A 122 -4.24 -21.29 -8.70
N GLY A 123 -3.64 -22.47 -8.88
CA GLY A 123 -4.09 -23.69 -8.21
C GLY A 123 -5.57 -24.02 -8.47
N GLY A 124 -6.02 -23.87 -9.72
CA GLY A 124 -7.37 -24.19 -10.16
C GLY A 124 -8.35 -23.01 -10.23
N VAL A 125 -7.92 -21.79 -9.95
CA VAL A 125 -8.76 -20.58 -10.09
C VAL A 125 -8.02 -19.52 -10.87
N ILE A 126 -8.67 -18.93 -11.87
CA ILE A 126 -8.14 -17.85 -12.70
C ILE A 126 -9.05 -16.63 -12.59
N ALA A 127 -8.45 -15.47 -12.35
CA ALA A 127 -9.12 -14.18 -12.43
C ALA A 127 -8.20 -13.14 -13.10
N HIS A 128 -8.81 -12.19 -13.82
CA HIS A 128 -8.10 -11.09 -14.46
C HIS A 128 -8.74 -9.77 -14.03
N VAL A 129 -8.25 -9.20 -12.93
CA VAL A 129 -8.77 -7.92 -12.42
C VAL A 129 -8.36 -6.75 -13.31
N PRO A 130 -9.24 -5.76 -13.56
CA PRO A 130 -8.87 -4.54 -14.24
C PRO A 130 -7.83 -3.75 -13.42
N PHE A 131 -6.72 -3.33 -14.04
CA PHE A 131 -5.61 -2.66 -13.33
C PHE A 131 -5.07 -1.42 -14.07
N ALA A 132 -5.79 -0.91 -15.07
CA ALA A 132 -5.40 0.33 -15.77
C ALA A 132 -5.39 1.56 -14.84
N THR A 133 -6.24 1.57 -13.81
CA THR A 133 -6.24 2.58 -12.74
C THR A 133 -5.91 1.85 -11.42
N PRO A 134 -4.62 1.64 -11.10
CA PRO A 134 -4.20 0.80 -9.99
C PRO A 134 -4.50 1.41 -8.62
N VAL A 135 -4.46 2.73 -8.52
CA VAL A 135 -4.77 3.50 -7.31
C VAL A 135 -6.23 3.97 -7.35
N CYS A 136 -6.90 3.99 -6.20
CA CYS A 136 -8.25 4.54 -6.08
C CYS A 136 -8.20 6.07 -6.12
N PRO A 137 -8.74 6.74 -7.17
CA PRO A 137 -8.63 8.20 -7.29
C PRO A 137 -9.34 8.94 -6.15
N ALA A 138 -10.51 8.44 -5.71
CA ALA A 138 -11.24 9.05 -4.59
C ALA A 138 -10.45 8.96 -3.28
N LEU A 139 -9.81 7.81 -2.99
CA LEU A 139 -8.98 7.63 -1.81
C LEU A 139 -7.70 8.48 -1.87
N SER A 140 -7.09 8.61 -3.06
CA SER A 140 -5.96 9.53 -3.28
C SER A 140 -6.36 10.99 -3.07
N GLY A 141 -7.57 11.38 -3.50
CA GLY A 141 -8.14 12.69 -3.21
C GLY A 141 -8.30 12.98 -1.72
N VAL A 142 -8.74 11.98 -0.95
CA VAL A 142 -8.81 12.08 0.53
C VAL A 142 -7.43 12.28 1.15
N LEU A 143 -6.40 11.56 0.66
CA LEU A 143 -5.02 11.77 1.13
C LEU A 143 -4.50 13.17 0.77
N ALA A 144 -4.80 13.68 -0.41
CA ALA A 144 -4.41 15.03 -0.85
C ALA A 144 -5.06 16.11 0.03
N ASP A 145 -6.35 15.95 0.34
CA ASP A 145 -7.06 16.85 1.24
C ASP A 145 -6.53 16.80 2.67
N ALA A 146 -6.28 15.59 3.16
CA ALA A 146 -5.68 15.38 4.48
C ALA A 146 -4.28 16.01 4.59
N ALA A 147 -3.45 15.86 3.56
CA ALA A 147 -2.11 16.45 3.52
C ALA A 147 -2.18 17.98 3.60
N ARG A 148 -3.05 18.60 2.80
CA ARG A 148 -3.24 20.05 2.77
C ARG A 148 -3.61 20.63 4.13
N HIS A 149 -4.46 19.92 4.91
CA HIS A 149 -4.96 20.42 6.18
C HIS A 149 -4.11 20.01 7.39
N ALA A 150 -3.57 18.79 7.39
CA ALA A 150 -2.83 18.27 8.54
C ALA A 150 -1.32 18.53 8.48
N ALA A 151 -0.78 18.81 7.30
CA ALA A 151 0.64 19.09 7.09
C ALA A 151 0.84 20.22 6.05
N PRO A 152 0.34 21.45 6.31
CA PRO A 152 0.36 22.56 5.35
C PRO A 152 1.78 22.99 4.95
N ASP A 153 2.78 22.68 5.77
CA ASP A 153 4.20 23.00 5.51
C ASP A 153 4.87 21.98 4.58
N VAL A 154 4.17 20.92 4.18
CA VAL A 154 4.68 19.87 3.30
C VAL A 154 4.03 19.98 1.93
N THR A 155 4.83 20.01 0.88
CA THR A 155 4.31 19.99 -0.48
C THR A 155 3.84 18.58 -0.84
N ALA A 156 2.55 18.45 -1.18
CA ALA A 156 1.97 17.21 -1.67
C ALA A 156 1.68 17.31 -3.17
N HIS A 157 2.30 16.42 -3.93
CA HIS A 157 2.14 16.31 -5.38
C HIS A 157 1.17 15.16 -5.70
N VAL A 158 0.17 15.42 -6.53
CA VAL A 158 -0.86 14.43 -6.89
C VAL A 158 -0.61 13.91 -8.30
N GLY A 159 -0.64 12.60 -8.46
CA GLY A 159 -0.40 11.92 -9.72
C GLY A 159 1.06 11.51 -9.94
N GLY A 160 1.28 10.87 -11.08
CA GLY A 160 2.59 10.42 -11.52
C GLY A 160 2.86 8.94 -11.33
N ALA A 161 3.86 8.44 -12.07
CA ALA A 161 4.20 7.03 -12.06
C ALA A 161 5.25 6.69 -11.00
N TYR A 162 4.98 5.64 -10.24
CA TYR A 162 5.92 5.02 -9.30
C TYR A 162 6.54 3.80 -9.96
N VAL A 163 7.85 3.80 -10.17
CA VAL A 163 8.60 2.60 -10.56
C VAL A 163 8.86 1.76 -9.33
N CYS A 164 8.35 0.54 -9.31
CA CYS A 164 8.62 -0.40 -8.23
C CYS A 164 9.73 -1.36 -8.63
N ILE A 165 10.92 -1.19 -8.06
CA ILE A 165 12.08 -2.06 -8.30
C ILE A 165 12.14 -3.20 -7.30
N GLU A 166 12.90 -4.25 -7.63
CA GLU A 166 13.02 -5.43 -6.75
C GLU A 166 13.75 -5.11 -5.45
N GLY A 167 14.82 -4.34 -5.51
CA GLY A 167 15.75 -4.19 -4.39
C GLY A 167 16.55 -5.49 -4.10
N PRO A 168 17.30 -5.60 -2.99
CA PRO A 168 17.53 -4.53 -2.00
C PRO A 168 18.50 -3.45 -2.48
N ALA A 169 19.21 -3.64 -3.60
CA ALA A 169 20.08 -2.60 -4.16
C ALA A 169 19.23 -1.43 -4.67
N PHE A 170 19.74 -0.21 -4.47
CA PHE A 170 19.20 0.98 -5.13
C PHE A 170 19.48 0.94 -6.64
N SER A 171 18.84 1.83 -7.38
CA SER A 171 19.01 1.95 -8.84
C SER A 171 20.47 2.24 -9.20
N THR A 172 20.92 1.64 -10.30
CA THR A 172 22.11 2.15 -10.98
C THR A 172 21.81 3.49 -11.67
N LEU A 173 22.82 4.30 -11.97
CA LEU A 173 22.65 5.55 -12.72
C LEU A 173 21.97 5.32 -14.09
N ALA A 174 22.28 4.20 -14.74
CA ALA A 174 21.66 3.83 -16.02
C ALA A 174 20.16 3.53 -15.87
N GLU A 175 19.76 2.81 -14.80
CA GLU A 175 18.36 2.54 -14.50
C GLU A 175 17.63 3.83 -14.13
N SER A 176 18.19 4.66 -13.26
CA SER A 176 17.60 5.94 -12.88
C SER A 176 17.38 6.84 -14.09
N THR A 177 18.38 6.90 -14.99
CA THR A 177 18.28 7.65 -16.25
C THR A 177 17.15 7.10 -17.14
N LEU A 178 17.02 5.76 -17.25
CA LEU A 178 15.96 5.13 -18.01
C LEU A 178 14.57 5.43 -17.43
N TYR A 179 14.41 5.37 -16.11
CA TYR A 179 13.12 5.67 -15.44
C TYR A 179 12.72 7.13 -15.65
N ARG A 180 13.68 8.04 -15.66
CA ARG A 180 13.45 9.46 -15.99
C ARG A 180 12.98 9.64 -17.46
N GLN A 181 13.57 8.88 -18.41
CA GLN A 181 13.10 8.89 -19.80
C GLN A 181 11.68 8.36 -19.96
N TRP A 182 11.24 7.45 -19.07
CA TRP A 182 9.85 6.99 -19.01
C TRP A 182 8.90 8.01 -18.36
N ASN A 183 9.40 9.18 -18.00
CA ASN A 183 8.67 10.23 -17.29
C ASN A 183 8.10 9.74 -15.94
N ALA A 184 8.81 8.82 -15.28
CA ALA A 184 8.44 8.38 -13.95
C ALA A 184 8.67 9.49 -12.92
N SER A 185 7.87 9.48 -11.86
CA SER A 185 7.92 10.50 -10.80
C SER A 185 8.80 10.08 -9.64
N VAL A 186 8.65 8.85 -9.20
CA VAL A 186 9.37 8.30 -8.04
C VAL A 186 9.77 6.84 -8.27
N VAL A 187 10.78 6.41 -7.54
CA VAL A 187 11.22 5.01 -7.48
C VAL A 187 11.19 4.50 -6.04
N GLY A 188 10.71 3.27 -5.86
CA GLY A 188 10.69 2.61 -4.57
C GLY A 188 10.60 1.10 -4.72
N MET A 189 10.44 0.36 -3.61
CA MET A 189 10.61 -1.10 -3.63
C MET A 189 9.38 -1.89 -3.20
N THR A 190 8.26 -1.25 -2.76
CA THR A 190 7.29 -1.96 -1.95
C THR A 190 5.84 -1.93 -2.42
N ASN A 191 5.46 -1.00 -3.31
CA ASN A 191 4.06 -0.83 -3.69
C ASN A 191 3.54 -1.92 -4.64
N LEU A 192 4.43 -2.69 -5.26
CA LEU A 192 4.09 -3.89 -6.00
C LEU A 192 4.82 -5.10 -5.42
N PRO A 193 4.12 -6.22 -5.30
CA PRO A 193 2.76 -6.52 -5.77
C PRO A 193 1.62 -6.06 -4.83
N GLU A 194 1.89 -5.28 -3.78
CA GLU A 194 0.92 -4.86 -2.77
C GLU A 194 -0.38 -4.30 -3.37
N ALA A 195 -0.27 -3.37 -4.32
CA ALA A 195 -1.44 -2.78 -4.99
C ALA A 195 -2.21 -3.78 -5.86
N LYS A 196 -1.51 -4.73 -6.54
CA LYS A 196 -2.16 -5.80 -7.31
C LYS A 196 -3.01 -6.70 -6.41
N LEU A 197 -2.41 -7.13 -5.29
CA LEU A 197 -3.08 -7.98 -4.31
C LEU A 197 -4.24 -7.25 -3.63
N ALA A 198 -4.09 -5.96 -3.30
CA ALA A 198 -5.18 -5.14 -2.78
C ALA A 198 -6.37 -5.10 -3.78
N ARG A 199 -6.11 -4.95 -5.09
CA ARG A 199 -7.15 -4.99 -6.12
C ARG A 199 -7.85 -6.35 -6.19
N GLU A 200 -7.10 -7.46 -6.14
CA GLU A 200 -7.67 -8.81 -6.10
C GLU A 200 -8.45 -9.10 -4.82
N ALA A 201 -8.07 -8.49 -3.70
CA ALA A 201 -8.78 -8.54 -2.44
C ALA A 201 -9.97 -7.57 -2.36
N GLU A 202 -10.24 -6.81 -3.42
CA GLU A 202 -11.29 -5.79 -3.47
C GLU A 202 -11.14 -4.72 -2.37
N ILE A 203 -9.91 -4.34 -2.11
CA ILE A 203 -9.54 -3.26 -1.19
C ILE A 203 -9.15 -2.02 -2.01
N ALA A 204 -9.76 -0.88 -1.73
CA ALA A 204 -9.36 0.39 -2.31
C ALA A 204 -7.96 0.78 -1.78
N TYR A 205 -7.03 1.05 -2.68
CA TYR A 205 -5.62 1.28 -2.36
C TYR A 205 -5.17 2.68 -2.76
N ALA A 206 -4.44 3.35 -1.89
CA ALA A 206 -3.73 4.58 -2.20
C ALA A 206 -2.40 4.65 -1.43
N THR A 207 -1.43 5.36 -1.99
CA THR A 207 -0.08 5.49 -1.43
C THR A 207 0.25 6.92 -1.06
N LEU A 208 0.83 7.07 0.13
CA LEU A 208 1.53 8.25 0.59
C LEU A 208 3.04 7.98 0.41
N ALA A 209 3.61 8.41 -0.71
CA ALA A 209 5.03 8.23 -1.00
C ALA A 209 5.82 9.41 -0.44
N LEU A 210 6.72 9.11 0.50
CA LEU A 210 7.54 10.10 1.20
C LEU A 210 8.89 10.22 0.48
N VAL A 211 9.15 11.34 -0.15
CA VAL A 211 10.41 11.57 -0.88
C VAL A 211 11.54 11.71 0.12
N THR A 212 12.55 10.85 0.03
CA THR A 212 13.72 10.85 0.90
C THR A 212 14.96 11.44 0.25
N ASP A 213 15.07 11.34 -1.08
CA ASP A 213 16.25 11.68 -1.87
C ASP A 213 15.91 11.87 -3.35
N TYR A 214 16.90 12.19 -4.17
CA TYR A 214 16.78 12.28 -5.63
C TYR A 214 17.29 11.03 -6.37
N ASP A 215 17.16 9.86 -5.76
CA ASP A 215 17.78 8.64 -6.30
C ASP A 215 19.29 8.88 -6.57
N CYS A 216 19.86 8.41 -7.66
CA CYS A 216 21.29 8.57 -7.95
C CYS A 216 21.58 9.48 -9.18
N TRP A 217 20.55 10.13 -9.73
CA TRP A 217 20.68 10.90 -10.98
C TRP A 217 21.05 12.37 -10.79
N HIS A 218 20.82 12.96 -9.61
CA HIS A 218 20.94 14.38 -9.41
C HIS A 218 22.42 14.81 -9.23
N PRO A 219 22.94 15.73 -10.05
CA PRO A 219 24.38 16.01 -10.10
C PRO A 219 24.92 16.75 -8.88
N SER A 220 24.07 17.49 -8.15
CA SER A 220 24.47 18.28 -6.97
C SER A 220 24.14 17.62 -5.63
N HIS A 221 23.56 16.43 -5.66
CA HIS A 221 23.29 15.62 -4.47
C HIS A 221 24.15 14.37 -4.48
N GLU A 222 24.68 14.01 -3.32
CA GLU A 222 25.41 12.74 -3.16
C GLU A 222 24.50 11.56 -3.48
N SER A 223 25.08 10.46 -3.94
CA SER A 223 24.35 9.21 -4.12
C SER A 223 23.63 8.83 -2.83
N VAL A 224 22.42 8.27 -2.97
CA VAL A 224 21.56 7.87 -1.85
C VAL A 224 22.35 7.03 -0.85
N THR A 225 22.37 7.46 0.40
CA THR A 225 22.84 6.65 1.52
C THR A 225 21.66 6.20 2.37
N VAL A 226 21.82 5.08 3.04
CA VAL A 226 20.78 4.56 3.97
C VAL A 226 20.52 5.56 5.09
N GLU A 227 21.56 6.24 5.57
CA GLU A 227 21.46 7.24 6.63
C GLU A 227 20.63 8.45 6.20
N MET A 228 20.81 8.96 4.98
CA MET A 228 20.02 10.07 4.43
C MET A 228 18.55 9.69 4.27
N ALA A 229 18.29 8.51 3.73
CA ALA A 229 16.93 8.01 3.56
C ALA A 229 16.21 7.85 4.91
N ILE A 230 16.90 7.29 5.93
CA ILE A 230 16.35 7.14 7.29
C ILE A 230 16.09 8.50 7.93
N ALA A 231 17.01 9.45 7.86
CA ALA A 231 16.85 10.78 8.47
C ALA A 231 15.65 11.54 7.88
N ASN A 232 15.50 11.52 6.55
CA ASN A 232 14.37 12.16 5.90
C ASN A 232 13.06 11.40 6.16
N LEU A 233 13.09 10.07 6.23
CA LEU A 233 11.92 9.26 6.59
C LEU A 233 11.44 9.58 8.01
N GLN A 234 12.36 9.70 8.98
CA GLN A 234 12.03 10.08 10.36
C GLN A 234 11.40 11.47 10.44
N HIS A 235 11.94 12.44 9.68
CA HIS A 235 11.36 13.78 9.59
C HIS A 235 9.92 13.74 9.04
N ASN A 236 9.68 12.96 8.02
CA ASN A 236 8.37 12.82 7.38
C ASN A 236 7.38 11.96 8.18
N ALA A 237 7.85 11.14 9.12
CA ALA A 237 6.99 10.19 9.85
C ALA A 237 5.91 10.90 10.68
N ALA A 238 6.25 12.03 11.33
CA ALA A 238 5.27 12.81 12.10
C ALA A 238 4.19 13.39 11.19
N ASN A 239 4.58 13.92 10.03
CA ASN A 239 3.65 14.44 9.03
C ASN A 239 2.76 13.31 8.48
N ALA A 240 3.35 12.16 8.14
CA ALA A 240 2.59 10.99 7.67
C ALA A 240 1.53 10.57 8.69
N LYS A 241 1.85 10.50 9.98
CA LYS A 241 0.88 10.16 11.04
C LYS A 241 -0.28 11.16 11.10
N ARG A 242 -0.01 12.46 11.05
CA ARG A 242 -1.05 13.51 11.05
C ARG A 242 -1.94 13.42 9.81
N ILE A 243 -1.34 13.18 8.65
CA ILE A 243 -2.07 13.01 7.38
C ILE A 243 -2.95 11.75 7.44
N LEU A 244 -2.41 10.63 7.90
CA LEU A 244 -3.17 9.38 8.04
C LEU A 244 -4.34 9.53 9.01
N ALA A 245 -4.13 10.15 10.18
CA ALA A 245 -5.19 10.39 11.15
C ALA A 245 -6.31 11.24 10.53
N ARG A 246 -5.97 12.32 9.83
CA ARG A 246 -6.95 13.14 9.13
C ARG A 246 -7.65 12.40 8.00
N ALA A 247 -6.93 11.60 7.22
CA ALA A 247 -7.51 10.79 6.15
C ALA A 247 -8.51 9.76 6.68
N ILE A 248 -8.19 9.09 7.80
CA ILE A 248 -9.09 8.14 8.45
C ILE A 248 -10.39 8.83 8.89
N ALA A 249 -10.31 10.02 9.49
CA ALA A 249 -11.49 10.80 9.87
C ALA A 249 -12.34 11.18 8.63
N LEU A 250 -11.73 11.61 7.54
CA LEU A 250 -12.43 11.92 6.30
C LEU A 250 -13.08 10.69 5.66
N ILE A 251 -12.42 9.52 5.70
CA ILE A 251 -12.98 8.24 5.21
C ILE A 251 -14.19 7.84 6.06
N ALA A 252 -14.14 8.06 7.36
CA ALA A 252 -15.22 7.76 8.28
C ALA A 252 -16.47 8.64 8.06
N ASP A 253 -16.23 9.92 7.77
CA ASP A 253 -17.30 10.89 7.52
C ASP A 253 -17.98 10.64 6.16
N VAL A 254 -17.17 10.51 5.09
CA VAL A 254 -17.66 10.24 3.74
C VAL A 254 -16.82 9.13 3.09
N PRO A 255 -17.23 7.85 3.24
CA PRO A 255 -16.49 6.74 2.66
C PRO A 255 -16.34 6.86 1.14
N PRO A 256 -15.10 6.93 0.60
CA PRO A 256 -14.89 7.15 -0.82
C PRO A 256 -15.37 5.95 -1.65
N LEU A 257 -16.07 6.24 -2.75
CA LEU A 257 -16.47 5.22 -3.70
C LEU A 257 -15.26 4.67 -4.44
N SER A 258 -15.21 3.35 -4.62
CA SER A 258 -14.12 2.69 -5.32
C SER A 258 -14.59 1.53 -6.18
N ALA A 259 -14.20 1.54 -7.45
CA ALA A 259 -14.38 0.40 -8.34
C ALA A 259 -13.62 -0.86 -7.88
N ALA A 260 -12.62 -0.70 -7.00
CA ALA A 260 -11.90 -1.83 -6.44
C ALA A 260 -12.80 -2.75 -5.62
N HIS A 261 -13.84 -2.23 -4.95
CA HIS A 261 -14.72 -3.02 -4.06
C HIS A 261 -15.55 -4.09 -4.77
N ASP A 262 -15.60 -4.06 -6.10
CA ASP A 262 -16.29 -5.05 -6.94
C ASP A 262 -15.41 -5.55 -8.09
N ALA A 263 -14.08 -5.50 -7.92
CA ALA A 263 -13.10 -5.80 -8.97
C ALA A 263 -13.22 -7.26 -9.48
N LEU A 264 -13.67 -8.17 -8.64
CA LEU A 264 -13.81 -9.59 -8.99
C LEU A 264 -15.17 -9.93 -9.63
N ARG A 265 -16.17 -9.05 -9.59
CA ARG A 265 -17.51 -9.35 -10.06
C ARG A 265 -17.56 -9.88 -11.51
N THR A 266 -16.67 -9.38 -12.36
CA THR A 266 -16.56 -9.79 -13.76
C THR A 266 -15.17 -10.31 -14.13
N ALA A 267 -14.30 -10.52 -13.14
CA ALA A 267 -12.90 -10.88 -13.35
C ALA A 267 -12.62 -12.38 -13.24
N LEU A 268 -13.49 -13.12 -12.54
CA LEU A 268 -13.36 -14.58 -12.39
C LEU A 268 -13.62 -15.26 -13.73
N VAL A 269 -12.60 -15.96 -14.24
CA VAL A 269 -12.66 -16.74 -15.50
C VAL A 269 -13.10 -18.17 -15.23
N THR A 270 -12.60 -18.76 -14.13
CA THR A 270 -12.98 -20.12 -13.74
C THR A 270 -14.44 -20.13 -13.24
N PRO A 271 -15.35 -20.92 -13.85
CA PRO A 271 -16.73 -21.03 -13.38
C PRO A 271 -16.78 -21.53 -11.93
N ALA A 272 -17.71 -21.00 -11.13
CA ALA A 272 -17.85 -21.39 -9.72
C ALA A 272 -17.97 -22.91 -9.52
N SER A 273 -18.67 -23.61 -10.40
CA SER A 273 -18.82 -25.07 -10.38
C SER A 273 -17.52 -25.85 -10.60
N ALA A 274 -16.51 -25.25 -11.21
CA ALA A 274 -15.20 -25.85 -11.46
C ALA A 274 -14.17 -25.55 -10.36
N ILE A 275 -14.48 -24.67 -9.41
CA ILE A 275 -13.59 -24.34 -8.30
C ILE A 275 -13.70 -25.43 -7.23
N GLY A 276 -12.62 -26.20 -7.06
CA GLY A 276 -12.55 -27.29 -6.10
C GLY A 276 -12.53 -26.81 -4.62
N PRO A 277 -12.89 -27.71 -3.66
CA PRO A 277 -13.01 -27.34 -2.24
C PRO A 277 -11.77 -26.68 -1.65
N ALA A 278 -10.58 -27.21 -1.90
CA ALA A 278 -9.33 -26.66 -1.38
C ALA A 278 -9.04 -25.23 -1.88
N ALA A 279 -9.40 -24.92 -3.13
CA ALA A 279 -9.26 -23.57 -3.68
C ALA A 279 -10.31 -22.62 -3.10
N ARG A 280 -11.55 -23.08 -2.87
CA ARG A 280 -12.61 -22.31 -2.20
C ARG A 280 -12.18 -21.95 -0.78
N GLU A 281 -11.65 -22.90 -0.02
CA GLU A 281 -11.15 -22.68 1.34
C GLU A 281 -9.98 -21.67 1.35
N ARG A 282 -8.95 -21.90 0.53
CA ARG A 282 -7.79 -21.03 0.40
C ARG A 282 -8.14 -19.60 0.04
N LEU A 283 -9.13 -19.39 -0.81
CA LEU A 283 -9.53 -18.08 -1.32
C LEU A 283 -10.82 -17.54 -0.66
N SER A 284 -11.28 -18.14 0.44
CA SER A 284 -12.59 -17.86 1.04
C SER A 284 -12.82 -16.37 1.34
N ALA A 285 -11.83 -15.65 1.88
CA ALA A 285 -11.96 -14.22 2.14
C ALA A 285 -11.95 -13.35 0.86
N ILE A 286 -11.48 -13.88 -0.27
CA ILE A 286 -11.37 -13.18 -1.56
C ILE A 286 -12.60 -13.43 -2.43
N ILE A 287 -12.91 -14.69 -2.69
CA ILE A 287 -13.97 -15.08 -3.65
C ILE A 287 -15.26 -15.54 -2.98
N GLY A 288 -15.32 -15.68 -1.66
CA GLY A 288 -16.45 -16.32 -0.97
C GLY A 288 -17.81 -15.76 -1.37
N LYS A 289 -17.94 -14.43 -1.53
CA LYS A 289 -19.20 -13.79 -1.95
C LYS A 289 -19.62 -14.09 -3.40
N TYR A 290 -18.73 -14.65 -4.22
CA TYR A 290 -18.98 -14.97 -5.64
C TYR A 290 -19.21 -16.47 -5.89
N VAL A 291 -18.87 -17.32 -4.92
CA VAL A 291 -18.90 -18.79 -5.04
C VAL A 291 -19.68 -19.45 -3.91
N ALA A 292 -20.44 -18.67 -3.14
CA ALA A 292 -21.43 -19.21 -2.20
C ALA A 292 -22.48 -19.97 -2.98
N ASP A 293 -22.87 -21.16 -2.48
CA ASP A 293 -23.88 -22.08 -3.07
C ASP A 293 -25.28 -21.45 -3.07
#